data_75e2ef4b624d7aa868eb164833a78125
#
_entry.id   75e2ef4b624d7aa868eb164833a78125
#
_cell.length_a   1.000
_cell.length_b   1.000
_cell.length_c   1.000
_cell.angle_alpha   90.00
_cell.angle_beta   90.00
_cell.angle_gamma   90.00
#
_symmetry.space_group_name_H-M   'P 1'
#
loop_
_entity.id
_entity.type
_entity.pdbx_description
1 polymer ?
#
loop_
_entity_poly.entity_id
_entity_poly.type
_entity_poly.pdbx_seq_one_letter_code
_entity_poly.pdbx_strand_id
1 'polypeptide(L)'
;MALSVESDVSNSESETSTEQSSKVECVSVHLDNLVGPMDGRAVRPVLTSHVKELEEAFLKNRVQSQYKILVGLLVDGSIEMASKPGGCTVEVLGGNHTRIALQTLRKRGLWKLDELRVEVHANIDDQECLSLGIQHNVVDKQALEMCFMDEVRLIRKLMTSNPSQARETMRHVFNLKVINY
;
A
#
# COMPACT_ATOMS: atom_id res chain seq x y z
N MET A 1 -70.63 -21.65 2.88
CA MET A 1 -69.76 -20.69 2.21
C MET A 1 -68.68 -20.33 3.20
N ALA A 2 -67.49 -20.90 3.05
CA ALA A 2 -66.32 -20.62 3.86
C ALA A 2 -65.30 -19.93 2.96
N LEU A 3 -64.92 -18.71 3.31
CA LEU A 3 -63.87 -17.92 2.64
C LEU A 3 -62.57 -18.24 3.31
N SER A 4 -61.66 -18.88 2.55
CA SER A 4 -60.27 -19.10 2.94
C SER A 4 -59.48 -17.80 2.69
N VAL A 5 -58.79 -17.31 3.73
CA VAL A 5 -57.85 -16.21 3.64
C VAL A 5 -56.46 -16.82 3.49
N GLU A 6 -55.85 -16.63 2.34
CA GLU A 6 -54.41 -16.94 2.10
C GLU A 6 -53.58 -15.81 2.68
N SER A 7 -52.67 -16.13 3.59
CA SER A 7 -51.68 -15.23 4.16
C SER A 7 -50.38 -15.33 3.37
N ASP A 8 -50.08 -14.29 2.62
CA ASP A 8 -48.77 -14.08 1.97
C ASP A 8 -47.69 -13.96 3.04
N VAL A 9 -46.77 -14.92 3.09
CA VAL A 9 -45.55 -14.86 3.86
C VAL A 9 -44.47 -14.20 2.96
N SER A 10 -44.28 -12.91 3.15
CA SER A 10 -43.13 -12.20 2.56
C SER A 10 -41.84 -12.66 3.22
N ASN A 11 -41.06 -13.44 2.47
CA ASN A 11 -39.73 -13.88 2.83
C ASN A 11 -38.75 -12.70 2.68
N SER A 12 -38.40 -12.06 3.77
CA SER A 12 -37.34 -11.05 3.79
C SER A 12 -36.00 -11.79 3.81
N GLU A 13 -35.34 -11.87 2.65
CA GLU A 13 -33.95 -12.29 2.55
C GLU A 13 -33.09 -11.24 3.27
N SER A 14 -32.58 -11.62 4.42
CA SER A 14 -31.53 -10.84 5.12
C SER A 14 -30.21 -11.04 4.37
N GLU A 15 -29.82 -10.05 3.59
CA GLU A 15 -28.47 -9.95 3.07
C GLU A 15 -27.51 -9.83 4.26
N THR A 16 -26.86 -10.94 4.60
CA THR A 16 -25.72 -10.96 5.51
C THR A 16 -24.54 -10.33 4.79
N SER A 17 -24.36 -9.01 4.95
CA SER A 17 -23.11 -8.34 4.62
C SER A 17 -22.02 -8.90 5.52
N THR A 18 -21.23 -9.81 4.99
CA THR A 18 -20.01 -10.31 5.64
C THR A 18 -19.03 -9.13 5.69
N GLU A 19 -18.93 -8.46 6.83
CA GLU A 19 -17.86 -7.50 7.09
C GLU A 19 -16.51 -8.24 6.97
N GLN A 20 -15.85 -8.08 5.83
CA GLN A 20 -14.49 -8.58 5.64
C GLN A 20 -13.56 -7.72 6.51
N SER A 21 -13.22 -8.23 7.69
CA SER A 21 -12.25 -7.59 8.58
C SER A 21 -10.93 -7.37 7.83
N SER A 22 -10.40 -6.16 7.90
CA SER A 22 -9.07 -5.85 7.37
C SER A 22 -8.03 -6.72 8.09
N LYS A 23 -7.21 -7.42 7.33
CA LYS A 23 -6.16 -8.31 7.85
C LYS A 23 -4.80 -7.69 7.59
N VAL A 24 -3.94 -7.65 8.61
CA VAL A 24 -2.57 -7.12 8.52
C VAL A 24 -1.60 -8.17 9.03
N GLU A 25 -0.60 -8.50 8.22
CA GLU A 25 0.45 -9.45 8.60
C GLU A 25 1.83 -8.97 8.13
N CYS A 26 2.85 -9.15 8.97
CA CYS A 26 4.24 -8.88 8.58
C CYS A 26 4.95 -10.18 8.18
N VAL A 27 5.10 -10.39 6.89
CA VAL A 27 5.61 -11.64 6.30
C VAL A 27 6.81 -11.41 5.39
N SER A 28 7.54 -12.50 5.09
CA SER A 28 8.54 -12.51 4.04
C SER A 28 7.87 -12.71 2.68
N VAL A 29 8.09 -11.77 1.76
CA VAL A 29 7.52 -11.79 0.41
C VAL A 29 8.65 -11.92 -0.60
N HIS A 30 8.49 -12.87 -1.54
CA HIS A 30 9.46 -13.03 -2.63
C HIS A 30 9.48 -11.77 -3.52
N LEU A 31 10.67 -11.34 -3.93
CA LEU A 31 10.86 -10.09 -4.69
C LEU A 31 10.07 -10.05 -6.00
N ASP A 32 9.85 -11.19 -6.65
CA ASP A 32 9.09 -11.28 -7.90
C ASP A 32 7.58 -11.11 -7.69
N ASN A 33 7.10 -11.30 -6.46
CA ASN A 33 5.70 -11.09 -6.09
C ASN A 33 5.37 -9.62 -5.81
N LEU A 34 6.40 -8.76 -5.71
CA LEU A 34 6.24 -7.34 -5.42
C LEU A 34 6.06 -6.53 -6.70
N VAL A 35 4.96 -5.85 -6.83
CA VAL A 35 4.65 -4.96 -7.96
C VAL A 35 4.56 -3.49 -7.53
N GLY A 36 4.61 -2.59 -8.50
CA GLY A 36 4.42 -1.16 -8.25
C GLY A 36 2.97 -0.83 -7.93
N PRO A 37 2.71 0.30 -7.24
CA PRO A 37 1.36 0.72 -6.95
C PRO A 37 0.64 1.17 -8.23
N MET A 38 -0.67 0.90 -8.29
CA MET A 38 -1.53 1.48 -9.33
C MET A 38 -1.54 3.01 -9.22
N ASP A 39 -1.82 3.70 -10.33
CA ASP A 39 -1.77 5.17 -10.40
C ASP A 39 -2.60 5.86 -9.31
N GLY A 40 -3.76 5.30 -8.94
CA GLY A 40 -4.63 5.81 -7.88
C GLY A 40 -4.00 5.73 -6.49
N ARG A 41 -3.14 4.74 -6.24
CA ARG A 41 -2.53 4.42 -4.94
C ARG A 41 -1.09 4.92 -4.80
N ALA A 42 -0.47 5.34 -5.91
CA ALA A 42 0.90 5.86 -5.87
C ALA A 42 0.95 7.22 -5.18
N VAL A 43 1.75 7.32 -4.10
CA VAL A 43 1.95 8.59 -3.36
C VAL A 43 2.74 9.58 -4.20
N ARG A 44 3.73 9.11 -4.94
CA ARG A 44 4.60 9.92 -5.80
C ARG A 44 5.16 9.11 -6.96
N PRO A 45 5.61 9.78 -8.05
CA PRO A 45 6.30 9.11 -9.13
C PRO A 45 7.64 8.53 -8.68
N VAL A 46 8.12 7.53 -9.41
CA VAL A 46 9.44 6.94 -9.19
C VAL A 46 10.53 7.90 -9.68
N LEU A 47 11.48 8.23 -8.79
CA LEU A 47 12.65 9.04 -9.12
C LEU A 47 13.84 8.10 -9.36
N THR A 48 14.30 8.03 -10.61
CA THR A 48 15.41 7.16 -11.01
C THR A 48 16.72 7.49 -10.30
N SER A 49 16.97 8.79 -10.01
CA SER A 49 18.15 9.23 -9.23
C SER A 49 18.15 8.61 -7.84
N HIS A 50 17.01 8.68 -7.15
CA HIS A 50 16.88 8.12 -5.81
C HIS A 50 16.99 6.58 -5.79
N VAL A 51 16.48 5.90 -6.82
CA VAL A 51 16.68 4.45 -6.97
C VAL A 51 18.18 4.11 -7.05
N LYS A 52 18.96 4.86 -7.84
CA LYS A 52 20.41 4.66 -7.95
C LYS A 52 21.14 4.92 -6.64
N GLU A 53 20.78 5.98 -5.91
CA GLU A 53 21.33 6.27 -4.58
C GLU A 53 21.08 5.10 -3.61
N LEU A 54 19.89 4.51 -3.64
CA LEU A 54 19.56 3.33 -2.83
C LEU A 54 20.36 2.11 -3.28
N GLU A 55 20.52 1.86 -4.59
CA GLU A 55 21.36 0.77 -5.11
C GLU A 55 22.81 0.90 -4.57
N GLU A 56 23.40 2.09 -4.65
CA GLU A 56 24.74 2.35 -4.15
C GLU A 56 24.83 2.16 -2.62
N ALA A 57 23.83 2.64 -1.87
CA ALA A 57 23.79 2.47 -0.43
C ALA A 57 23.71 1.00 -0.01
N PHE A 58 22.90 0.20 -0.68
CA PHE A 58 22.78 -1.24 -0.42
C PHE A 58 24.08 -2.00 -0.75
N LEU A 59 24.75 -1.63 -1.83
CA LEU A 59 26.05 -2.24 -2.20
C LEU A 59 27.16 -1.84 -1.23
N LYS A 60 27.16 -0.60 -0.75
CA LYS A 60 28.19 -0.08 0.17
C LYS A 60 28.07 -0.70 1.56
N ASN A 61 26.87 -0.77 2.08
CA ASN A 61 26.64 -1.19 3.48
C ASN A 61 26.62 -2.69 3.66
N ARG A 62 26.45 -3.48 2.61
CA ARG A 62 26.40 -4.96 2.60
C ARG A 62 25.53 -5.62 3.69
N VAL A 63 24.85 -4.82 4.51
CA VAL A 63 24.00 -5.31 5.59
C VAL A 63 22.61 -5.52 5.04
N GLN A 64 22.37 -6.75 4.59
CA GLN A 64 21.14 -7.18 3.92
C GLN A 64 19.88 -7.07 4.79
N SER A 65 20.02 -6.74 6.08
CA SER A 65 18.90 -6.61 7.02
C SER A 65 18.50 -5.16 7.34
N GLN A 66 19.19 -4.16 6.80
CA GLN A 66 18.95 -2.74 7.12
C GLN A 66 18.11 -2.02 6.07
N TYR A 67 17.08 -2.68 5.55
CA TYR A 67 16.06 -1.97 4.81
C TYR A 67 14.81 -1.81 5.69
N LYS A 68 14.10 -0.73 5.46
CA LYS A 68 12.80 -0.51 6.11
C LYS A 68 11.79 -1.56 5.64
N ILE A 69 10.99 -2.07 6.56
CA ILE A 69 9.87 -2.95 6.22
C ILE A 69 8.97 -2.21 5.22
N LEU A 70 8.70 -2.83 4.09
CA LEU A 70 7.82 -2.28 3.08
C LEU A 70 6.36 -2.42 3.55
N VAL A 71 5.48 -1.58 3.02
CA VAL A 71 4.03 -1.70 3.23
C VAL A 71 3.39 -2.03 1.89
N GLY A 72 2.53 -3.04 1.87
CA GLY A 72 1.90 -3.53 0.65
C GLY A 72 0.46 -3.98 0.82
N LEU A 73 -0.25 -4.04 -0.30
CA LEU A 73 -1.60 -4.58 -0.43
C LEU A 73 -1.53 -5.95 -1.12
N LEU A 74 -2.16 -6.96 -0.53
CA LEU A 74 -2.40 -8.23 -1.21
C LEU A 74 -3.47 -8.02 -2.29
N VAL A 75 -3.08 -8.16 -3.56
CA VAL A 75 -3.97 -7.99 -4.71
C VAL A 75 -4.51 -9.34 -5.19
N ASP A 76 -3.66 -10.37 -5.16
CA ASP A 76 -4.00 -11.70 -5.65
C ASP A 76 -3.19 -12.77 -4.91
N GLY A 77 -3.75 -13.99 -4.84
CA GLY A 77 -3.13 -15.14 -4.20
C GLY A 77 -3.31 -15.17 -2.69
N SER A 78 -2.37 -15.82 -1.99
CA SER A 78 -2.45 -16.06 -0.54
C SER A 78 -1.17 -15.62 0.17
N ILE A 79 -1.32 -15.06 1.37
CA ILE A 79 -0.21 -14.61 2.22
C ILE A 79 0.71 -15.80 2.59
N GLU A 80 0.15 -16.99 2.80
CA GLU A 80 0.91 -18.20 3.14
C GLU A 80 1.86 -18.63 2.02
N MET A 81 1.57 -18.20 0.79
CA MET A 81 2.39 -18.47 -0.39
C MET A 81 3.32 -17.32 -0.77
N ALA A 82 3.37 -16.26 0.04
CA ALA A 82 4.08 -15.02 -0.30
C ALA A 82 5.60 -15.22 -0.50
N SER A 83 6.24 -16.17 0.20
CA SER A 83 7.66 -16.50 0.04
C SER A 83 7.99 -17.30 -1.23
N LYS A 84 6.97 -17.84 -1.92
CA LYS A 84 7.18 -18.60 -3.16
C LYS A 84 7.01 -17.67 -4.37
N PRO A 85 7.88 -17.77 -5.40
CA PRO A 85 7.70 -17.03 -6.65
C PRO A 85 6.35 -17.34 -7.28
N GLY A 86 5.58 -16.29 -7.62
CA GLY A 86 4.23 -16.44 -8.20
C GLY A 86 3.15 -16.92 -7.23
N GLY A 87 3.43 -17.02 -5.93
CA GLY A 87 2.46 -17.48 -4.93
C GLY A 87 1.41 -16.44 -4.55
N CYS A 88 1.71 -15.17 -4.75
CA CYS A 88 0.79 -14.05 -4.58
C CYS A 88 1.27 -12.83 -5.37
N THR A 89 0.44 -11.79 -5.42
CA THR A 89 0.83 -10.46 -5.91
C THR A 89 0.61 -9.43 -4.81
N VAL A 90 1.68 -8.74 -4.43
CA VAL A 90 1.64 -7.68 -3.41
C VAL A 90 2.03 -6.36 -4.06
N GLU A 91 1.09 -5.43 -4.07
CA GLU A 91 1.28 -4.05 -4.53
C GLU A 91 1.96 -3.23 -3.45
N VAL A 92 3.15 -2.69 -3.71
CA VAL A 92 3.94 -1.94 -2.73
C VAL A 92 3.44 -0.50 -2.62
N LEU A 93 2.75 -0.18 -1.54
CA LEU A 93 2.21 1.14 -1.22
C LEU A 93 3.29 2.07 -0.65
N GLY A 94 4.16 1.54 0.21
CA GLY A 94 5.28 2.24 0.84
C GLY A 94 6.62 1.53 0.61
N GLY A 95 7.66 2.29 0.20
CA GLY A 95 9.00 1.74 -0.10
C GLY A 95 9.20 1.30 -1.55
N ASN A 96 8.43 1.85 -2.50
CA ASN A 96 8.51 1.47 -3.91
C ASN A 96 9.89 1.70 -4.53
N HIS A 97 10.62 2.76 -4.17
CA HIS A 97 12.00 2.96 -4.62
C HIS A 97 12.94 1.85 -4.14
N THR A 98 12.79 1.43 -2.87
CA THR A 98 13.53 0.30 -2.27
C THR A 98 13.25 -0.99 -3.03
N ARG A 99 11.98 -1.28 -3.33
CA ARG A 99 11.59 -2.45 -4.14
C ARG A 99 12.32 -2.45 -5.48
N ILE A 100 12.26 -1.33 -6.21
CA ILE A 100 12.87 -1.23 -7.55
C ILE A 100 14.40 -1.41 -7.46
N ALA A 101 15.05 -0.74 -6.50
CA ALA A 101 16.49 -0.86 -6.30
C ALA A 101 16.91 -2.32 -6.03
N LEU A 102 16.23 -3.01 -5.12
CA LEU A 102 16.55 -4.39 -4.78
C LEU A 102 16.24 -5.39 -5.91
N GLN A 103 15.12 -5.20 -6.64
CA GLN A 103 14.82 -5.99 -7.83
C GLN A 103 15.87 -5.78 -8.93
N THR A 104 16.35 -4.55 -9.12
CA THR A 104 17.41 -4.23 -10.08
C THR A 104 18.73 -4.88 -9.69
N LEU A 105 19.13 -4.74 -8.43
CA LEU A 105 20.36 -5.36 -7.92
C LEU A 105 20.33 -6.90 -8.01
N ARG A 106 19.17 -7.50 -7.72
CA ARG A 106 18.98 -8.95 -7.86
C ARG A 106 19.12 -9.41 -9.31
N LYS A 107 18.45 -8.71 -10.24
CA LYS A 107 18.57 -9.00 -11.69
C LYS A 107 20.01 -8.92 -12.19
N ARG A 108 20.84 -8.06 -11.58
CA ARG A 108 22.27 -7.92 -11.87
C ARG A 108 23.15 -8.93 -11.11
N GLY A 109 22.57 -9.83 -10.32
CA GLY A 109 23.31 -10.79 -9.49
C GLY A 109 24.09 -10.18 -8.31
N LEU A 110 23.81 -8.92 -7.96
CA LEU A 110 24.51 -8.17 -6.91
C LEU A 110 23.78 -8.25 -5.55
N TRP A 111 22.56 -8.74 -5.51
CA TRP A 111 21.75 -8.97 -4.32
C TRP A 111 21.37 -10.44 -4.20
N LYS A 112 21.58 -11.03 -3.03
CA LYS A 112 21.42 -12.47 -2.81
C LYS A 112 20.10 -12.88 -2.17
N LEU A 113 19.43 -11.95 -1.48
CA LEU A 113 18.15 -12.26 -0.86
C LEU A 113 17.03 -12.22 -1.90
N ASP A 114 16.23 -13.26 -1.88
CA ASP A 114 15.05 -13.39 -2.74
C ASP A 114 13.78 -12.86 -2.08
N GLU A 115 13.81 -12.61 -0.77
CA GLU A 115 12.66 -12.21 0.01
C GLU A 115 12.90 -10.90 0.76
N LEU A 116 11.83 -10.14 0.97
CA LEU A 116 11.80 -8.94 1.80
C LEU A 116 10.69 -9.04 2.84
N ARG A 117 10.94 -8.42 4.01
CA ARG A 117 9.89 -8.23 5.03
C ARG A 117 8.92 -7.16 4.57
N VAL A 118 7.65 -7.50 4.51
CA VAL A 118 6.57 -6.62 4.07
C VAL A 118 5.43 -6.72 5.08
N GLU A 119 4.90 -5.58 5.49
CA GLU A 119 3.63 -5.48 6.18
C GLU A 119 2.54 -5.52 5.12
N VAL A 120 1.86 -6.66 5.01
CA VAL A 120 0.85 -6.92 3.97
C VAL A 120 -0.53 -6.69 4.56
N HIS A 121 -1.28 -5.81 3.91
CA HIS A 121 -2.68 -5.52 4.19
C HIS A 121 -3.57 -6.22 3.17
N ALA A 122 -4.74 -6.71 3.62
CA ALA A 122 -5.76 -7.27 2.74
C ALA A 122 -7.12 -6.66 3.07
N ASN A 123 -8.00 -6.59 2.06
CA ASN A 123 -9.36 -6.07 2.18
C ASN A 123 -9.44 -4.60 2.67
N ILE A 124 -8.55 -3.75 2.15
CA ILE A 124 -8.55 -2.32 2.39
C ILE A 124 -8.89 -1.56 1.11
N ASP A 125 -9.49 -0.40 1.24
CA ASP A 125 -9.87 0.44 0.09
C ASP A 125 -8.70 1.28 -0.45
N ASP A 126 -8.91 1.93 -1.59
CA ASP A 126 -7.90 2.77 -2.25
C ASP A 126 -7.44 3.95 -1.40
N GLN A 127 -8.30 4.46 -0.54
CA GLN A 127 -7.99 5.58 0.34
C GLN A 127 -7.12 5.14 1.53
N GLU A 128 -7.43 3.99 2.12
CA GLU A 128 -6.59 3.36 3.15
C GLU A 128 -5.22 3.01 2.57
N CYS A 129 -5.16 2.46 1.34
CA CYS A 129 -3.91 2.21 0.62
C CYS A 129 -3.06 3.48 0.48
N LEU A 130 -3.67 4.58 0.04
CA LEU A 130 -2.97 5.86 -0.13
C LEU A 130 -2.50 6.40 1.22
N SER A 131 -3.33 6.31 2.26
CA SER A 131 -2.99 6.73 3.63
C SER A 131 -1.79 5.97 4.18
N LEU A 132 -1.76 4.65 4.03
CA LEU A 132 -0.63 3.80 4.44
C LEU A 132 0.67 4.16 3.70
N GLY A 133 0.59 4.37 2.38
CA GLY A 133 1.73 4.80 1.59
C GLY A 133 2.29 6.15 2.05
N ILE A 134 1.42 7.10 2.42
CA ILE A 134 1.80 8.40 2.96
C ILE A 134 2.48 8.23 4.32
N GLN A 135 1.84 7.53 5.26
CA GLN A 135 2.36 7.30 6.61
C GLN A 135 3.75 6.65 6.55
N HIS A 136 3.93 5.63 5.70
CA HIS A 136 5.21 4.99 5.51
C HIS A 136 6.30 5.99 5.07
N ASN A 137 5.98 6.95 4.22
CA ASN A 137 6.95 7.94 3.75
C ASN A 137 7.26 9.03 4.80
N VAL A 138 6.28 9.41 5.65
CA VAL A 138 6.45 10.46 6.68
C VAL A 138 7.28 9.95 7.86
N VAL A 139 7.11 8.70 8.27
CA VAL A 139 7.80 8.12 9.44
C VAL A 139 9.28 7.88 9.18
N ASP A 140 9.73 7.89 7.93
CA ASP A 140 11.10 7.57 7.57
C ASP A 140 11.99 8.81 7.43
N LYS A 141 12.94 8.99 8.35
CA LYS A 141 13.97 10.04 8.25
C LYS A 141 14.90 9.89 7.03
N GLN A 142 14.90 8.70 6.39
CA GLN A 142 15.65 8.42 5.15
C GLN A 142 14.74 8.44 3.91
N ALA A 143 13.44 8.64 4.09
CA ALA A 143 12.54 8.86 2.96
C ALA A 143 12.93 10.17 2.27
N LEU A 144 12.90 10.14 0.95
CA LEU A 144 13.00 11.37 0.18
C LEU A 144 11.85 12.29 0.59
N GLU A 145 12.15 13.50 1.07
CA GLU A 145 11.13 14.48 1.41
C GLU A 145 10.22 14.72 0.20
N MET A 146 8.91 14.81 0.46
CA MET A 146 7.98 15.17 -0.59
C MET A 146 8.23 16.62 -1.00
N CYS A 147 8.44 16.86 -2.28
CA CYS A 147 8.50 18.22 -2.77
C CYS A 147 7.08 18.83 -2.84
N PHE A 148 7.00 20.16 -2.88
CA PHE A 148 5.72 20.87 -2.96
C PHE A 148 4.78 20.33 -4.07
N MET A 149 5.34 19.94 -5.22
CA MET A 149 4.55 19.37 -6.31
C MET A 149 3.98 17.99 -6.00
N ASP A 150 4.67 17.19 -5.20
CA ASP A 150 4.18 15.88 -4.75
C ASP A 150 3.03 16.07 -3.75
N GLU A 151 3.16 17.05 -2.84
CA GLU A 151 2.10 17.43 -1.91
C GLU A 151 0.85 17.91 -2.66
N VAL A 152 1.00 18.79 -3.65
CA VAL A 152 -0.12 19.29 -4.47
C VAL A 152 -0.82 18.15 -5.22
N ARG A 153 -0.06 17.23 -5.83
CA ARG A 153 -0.63 16.07 -6.53
C ARG A 153 -1.40 15.17 -5.57
N LEU A 154 -0.84 14.94 -4.39
CA LEU A 154 -1.46 14.11 -3.37
C LEU A 154 -2.74 14.73 -2.83
N ILE A 155 -2.72 16.03 -2.49
CA ILE A 155 -3.90 16.79 -2.08
C ILE A 155 -4.99 16.69 -3.15
N ARG A 156 -4.64 16.86 -4.43
CA ARG A 156 -5.60 16.74 -5.53
C ARG A 156 -6.23 15.35 -5.59
N LYS A 157 -5.45 14.29 -5.46
CA LYS A 157 -5.97 12.90 -5.41
C LYS A 157 -6.96 12.72 -4.25
N LEU A 158 -6.57 13.11 -3.04
CA LEU A 158 -7.41 13.03 -1.85
C LEU A 158 -8.73 13.78 -2.03
N MET A 159 -8.69 15.01 -2.54
CA MET A 159 -9.89 15.83 -2.80
C MET A 159 -10.81 15.23 -3.85
N THR A 160 -10.27 14.49 -4.82
CA THR A 160 -11.07 13.83 -5.86
C THR A 160 -11.73 12.55 -5.36
N SER A 161 -11.02 11.79 -4.50
CA SER A 161 -11.50 10.50 -4.01
C SER A 161 -12.52 10.64 -2.87
N ASN A 162 -12.26 11.45 -1.87
CA ASN A 162 -13.16 11.69 -0.74
C ASN A 162 -12.88 13.06 -0.09
N PRO A 163 -13.64 14.12 -0.47
CA PRO A 163 -13.40 15.48 0.02
C PRO A 163 -13.55 15.66 1.54
N SER A 164 -14.43 14.90 2.19
CA SER A 164 -14.66 15.00 3.64
C SER A 164 -13.47 14.44 4.44
N GLN A 165 -12.91 13.33 4.02
CA GLN A 165 -11.80 12.65 4.65
C GLN A 165 -10.44 13.26 4.24
N ALA A 166 -10.38 13.89 3.06
CA ALA A 166 -9.19 14.59 2.57
C ALA A 166 -8.69 15.65 3.55
N ARG A 167 -9.59 16.40 4.20
CA ARG A 167 -9.22 17.42 5.19
C ARG A 167 -8.54 16.82 6.42
N GLU A 168 -9.01 15.69 6.91
CA GLU A 168 -8.46 15.01 8.08
C GLU A 168 -7.09 14.41 7.76
N THR A 169 -6.99 13.74 6.62
CA THR A 169 -5.72 13.20 6.13
C THR A 169 -4.68 14.29 5.90
N MET A 170 -5.08 15.44 5.31
CA MET A 170 -4.19 16.59 5.13
C MET A 170 -3.70 17.17 6.46
N ARG A 171 -4.56 17.26 7.48
CA ARG A 171 -4.14 17.70 8.82
C ARG A 171 -3.10 16.79 9.42
N HIS A 172 -3.31 15.48 9.31
CA HIS A 172 -2.42 14.46 9.89
C HIS A 172 -1.07 14.40 9.17
N VAL A 173 -1.10 14.42 7.84
CA VAL A 173 0.09 14.20 7.02
C VAL A 173 0.96 15.45 6.88
N PHE A 174 0.34 16.61 6.68
CA PHE A 174 1.07 17.84 6.37
C PHE A 174 1.15 18.82 7.54
N ASN A 175 0.62 18.46 8.71
CA ASN A 175 0.57 19.36 9.88
C ASN A 175 -0.02 20.75 9.53
N LEU A 176 -0.86 20.80 8.49
CA LEU A 176 -1.44 22.03 7.98
C LEU A 176 -2.44 22.55 9.01
N LYS A 177 -2.17 23.70 9.58
CA LYS A 177 -3.19 24.49 10.30
C LYS A 177 -4.28 24.84 9.28
N VAL A 178 -5.41 24.16 9.37
CA VAL A 178 -6.57 24.52 8.54
C VAL A 178 -7.00 25.90 8.97
N ILE A 179 -6.75 26.88 8.11
CA ILE A 179 -7.33 28.19 8.22
C ILE A 179 -8.82 28.01 7.92
N ASN A 180 -9.64 28.12 8.97
CA ASN A 180 -11.09 28.15 8.80
C ASN A 180 -11.44 29.51 8.17
N TYR A 181 -11.83 29.50 6.91
CA TYR A 181 -12.56 30.58 6.26
C TYR A 181 -14.07 30.38 6.43
#